data_3cf82ee53275db794e05545875a5e7b5
#
_entry.id   3cf82ee53275db794e05545875a5e7b5
#
_cell.length_a   1.000
_cell.length_b   1.000
_cell.length_c   1.000
_cell.angle_alpha   90.00
_cell.angle_beta   90.00
_cell.angle_gamma   90.00
#
_symmetry.space_group_name_H-M   'P 1'
#
loop_
_entity.id
_entity.type
_entity.pdbx_description
1 polymer ?
#
loop_
_entity_poly.entity_id
_entity_poly.type
_entity_poly.pdbx_seq_one_letter_code
_entity_poly.pdbx_strand_id
1 'polypeptide(L)'
;MFIGQKKSQKINAAFLSENEKSKYSEKFSVWLRGNFFIPDARKFWVKPSVKYLSDYLKKNPVDIIVSSGPPHSMHLIAMQLKNKFNIPWIADFRDPWTNIDFYQDLMLSSFADKKHKRLELEVLKNANSVISVGKTMSEEFEKIIFDAKIKSENKNKFRVITNGFDSDDVSSEKIILDKKFSIAHIGTMAKSRNPKAFWKVLGELIQENKNFENDLEIKLVGKIDISILKNIEYFKLEKQLKKIDYLSHNEIVKVQQQSQILLLVLNNTHNAKSILTGKMFEYLSAQRPILCIGPKDGDAAQIIEETQSGVTIDFEDEAALKKNILIYYDLYKKNQLQTANTHIEKYSRKNLTKNLCEVMNEVVSSKK
;
A
#
# COMPACT_ATOMS: atom_id res chain seq x y z
N MET A 1 9.31 5.02 -30.95
CA MET A 1 10.72 4.61 -31.01
C MET A 1 11.15 4.25 -29.59
N PHE A 2 11.21 2.96 -29.26
CA PHE A 2 11.58 2.46 -27.93
C PHE A 2 13.10 2.34 -27.91
N ILE A 3 13.76 3.18 -27.14
CA ILE A 3 15.22 3.08 -26.93
C ILE A 3 15.45 1.89 -25.98
N GLY A 4 16.05 0.89 -26.56
CA GLY A 4 16.56 -0.38 -26.07
C GLY A 4 16.63 -0.63 -24.57
N GLN A 5 15.64 -1.34 -24.03
CA GLN A 5 15.79 -2.13 -22.81
C GLN A 5 15.91 -3.61 -23.21
N LYS A 6 16.97 -4.27 -22.74
CA LYS A 6 17.11 -5.72 -22.87
C LYS A 6 15.89 -6.42 -22.25
N LYS A 7 15.26 -7.30 -23.01
CA LYS A 7 14.10 -8.14 -22.63
C LYS A 7 14.45 -9.04 -21.45
N SER A 8 14.37 -8.59 -20.18
CA SER A 8 14.26 -9.50 -19.03
C SER A 8 14.26 -8.87 -17.63
N GLN A 9 13.92 -7.59 -17.46
CA GLN A 9 13.69 -7.11 -16.09
C GLN A 9 12.43 -6.22 -16.08
N LYS A 10 11.35 -6.75 -15.52
CA LYS A 10 10.24 -5.91 -15.05
C LYS A 10 10.78 -5.08 -13.89
N ILE A 11 11.15 -3.83 -14.16
CA ILE A 11 11.54 -2.89 -13.11
C ILE A 11 10.25 -2.48 -12.40
N ASN A 12 10.09 -2.88 -11.14
CA ASN A 12 9.01 -2.37 -10.29
C ASN A 12 9.18 -0.86 -10.13
N ALA A 13 8.07 -0.12 -10.17
CA ALA A 13 8.06 1.34 -10.02
C ALA A 13 8.78 1.81 -8.74
N ALA A 14 8.75 1.01 -7.67
CA ALA A 14 9.46 1.25 -6.41
C ALA A 14 11.00 1.32 -6.53
N PHE A 15 11.60 0.87 -7.63
CA PHE A 15 13.05 0.92 -7.86
C PHE A 15 13.49 2.00 -8.84
N LEU A 16 12.56 2.76 -9.41
CA LEU A 16 12.90 3.83 -10.36
C LEU A 16 13.61 5.01 -9.67
N SER A 17 13.39 5.21 -8.35
CA SER A 17 14.04 6.25 -7.56
C SER A 17 15.38 5.85 -6.93
N GLU A 18 15.81 4.60 -7.05
CA GLU A 18 16.89 4.02 -6.24
C GLU A 18 18.23 3.84 -6.95
N ASN A 19 18.32 4.10 -8.25
CA ASN A 19 19.60 4.10 -8.95
C ASN A 19 20.37 5.39 -8.66
N GLU A 20 21.40 5.32 -7.81
CA GLU A 20 22.26 6.46 -7.42
C GLU A 20 22.94 7.19 -8.59
N LYS A 21 22.88 6.63 -9.78
CA LYS A 21 23.30 7.26 -11.04
C LYS A 21 22.18 7.12 -12.07
N SER A 22 21.06 7.84 -11.86
CA SER A 22 20.12 7.96 -12.97
C SER A 22 20.83 8.68 -14.10
N LYS A 23 21.04 7.97 -15.22
CA LYS A 23 21.57 8.57 -16.44
C LYS A 23 20.70 9.77 -16.79
N TYR A 24 21.26 10.83 -17.31
CA TYR A 24 20.52 12.02 -17.77
C TYR A 24 19.31 11.65 -18.62
N SER A 25 19.40 10.57 -19.41
CA SER A 25 18.31 9.99 -20.20
C SER A 25 17.13 9.49 -19.37
N GLU A 26 17.36 8.96 -18.14
CA GLU A 26 16.29 8.49 -17.26
C GLU A 26 15.55 9.66 -16.62
N LYS A 27 16.26 10.66 -16.13
CA LYS A 27 15.67 11.89 -15.60
C LYS A 27 14.84 12.62 -16.65
N PHE A 28 15.38 12.73 -17.87
CA PHE A 28 14.65 13.33 -18.99
C PHE A 28 13.39 12.52 -19.34
N SER A 29 13.48 11.18 -19.33
CA SER A 29 12.34 10.30 -19.58
C SER A 29 11.25 10.45 -18.50
N VAL A 30 11.64 10.55 -17.21
CA VAL A 30 10.70 10.79 -16.10
C VAL A 30 10.06 12.18 -16.26
N TRP A 31 10.86 13.21 -16.50
CA TRP A 31 10.36 14.57 -16.73
C TRP A 31 9.39 14.64 -17.92
N LEU A 32 9.74 14.04 -19.06
CA LEU A 32 8.88 13.99 -20.24
C LEU A 32 7.54 13.30 -19.92
N ARG A 33 7.62 12.18 -19.21
CA ARG A 33 6.43 11.41 -18.82
C ARG A 33 5.53 12.19 -17.88
N GLY A 34 6.08 12.82 -16.84
CA GLY A 34 5.31 13.60 -15.87
C GLY A 34 4.67 14.85 -16.49
N ASN A 35 5.36 15.52 -17.42
CA ASN A 35 4.89 16.80 -17.96
C ASN A 35 3.97 16.67 -19.19
N PHE A 36 4.13 15.65 -20.01
CA PHE A 36 3.38 15.52 -21.27
C PHE A 36 2.33 14.39 -21.25
N PHE A 37 2.47 13.39 -20.37
CA PHE A 37 1.53 12.28 -20.27
C PHE A 37 0.61 12.43 -19.05
N ILE A 38 -0.18 13.50 -19.04
CA ILE A 38 -1.10 13.83 -17.95
C ILE A 38 -2.49 13.29 -18.28
N PRO A 39 -3.12 12.49 -17.38
CA PRO A 39 -2.74 12.21 -15.99
C PRO A 39 -1.67 11.12 -15.83
N ASP A 40 -1.48 10.27 -16.83
CA ASP A 40 -0.56 9.14 -16.83
C ASP A 40 -0.27 8.68 -18.27
N ALA A 41 0.56 7.64 -18.42
CA ALA A 41 0.95 7.10 -19.73
C ALA A 41 -0.21 6.52 -20.56
N ARG A 42 -1.38 6.30 -19.93
CA ARG A 42 -2.58 5.78 -20.58
C ARG A 42 -3.51 6.88 -21.10
N LYS A 43 -3.12 8.17 -21.04
CA LYS A 43 -3.95 9.29 -21.47
C LYS A 43 -4.53 9.13 -22.88
N PHE A 44 -3.80 8.48 -23.78
CA PHE A 44 -4.27 8.26 -25.15
C PHE A 44 -5.38 7.19 -25.27
N TRP A 45 -5.61 6.40 -24.22
CA TRP A 45 -6.72 5.47 -24.14
C TRP A 45 -8.07 6.19 -23.93
N VAL A 46 -8.06 7.38 -23.35
CA VAL A 46 -9.29 8.07 -22.95
C VAL A 46 -10.26 8.21 -24.12
N LYS A 47 -9.83 8.86 -25.20
CA LYS A 47 -10.71 9.10 -26.38
C LYS A 47 -11.23 7.80 -27.04
N PRO A 48 -10.36 6.84 -27.42
CA PRO A 48 -10.83 5.61 -28.04
C PRO A 48 -11.70 4.76 -27.11
N SER A 49 -11.39 4.72 -25.81
CA SER A 49 -12.21 4.00 -24.83
C SER A 49 -13.60 4.63 -24.67
N VAL A 50 -13.68 5.95 -24.57
CA VAL A 50 -14.97 6.66 -24.50
C VAL A 50 -15.80 6.41 -25.77
N LYS A 51 -15.18 6.40 -26.95
CA LYS A 51 -15.88 6.08 -28.20
C LYS A 51 -16.44 4.67 -28.16
N TYR A 52 -15.58 3.68 -27.91
CA TYR A 52 -15.96 2.27 -27.86
C TYR A 52 -17.05 2.00 -26.81
N LEU A 53 -16.83 2.46 -25.58
CA LEU A 53 -17.79 2.26 -24.48
C LEU A 53 -19.09 3.03 -24.70
N SER A 54 -19.07 4.18 -25.41
CA SER A 54 -20.31 4.87 -25.79
C SER A 54 -21.17 4.02 -26.73
N ASP A 55 -20.58 3.35 -27.70
CA ASP A 55 -21.33 2.49 -28.63
C ASP A 55 -21.77 1.19 -27.94
N TYR A 56 -21.00 0.69 -27.00
CA TYR A 56 -21.37 -0.45 -26.16
C TYR A 56 -22.56 -0.14 -25.24
N LEU A 57 -22.52 0.99 -24.51
CA LEU A 57 -23.57 1.40 -23.56
C LEU A 57 -24.91 1.72 -24.23
N LYS A 58 -24.91 2.15 -25.47
CA LYS A 58 -26.19 2.29 -26.26
C LYS A 58 -26.93 0.97 -26.44
N LYS A 59 -26.19 -0.13 -26.54
CA LYS A 59 -26.74 -1.49 -26.75
C LYS A 59 -26.91 -2.25 -25.42
N ASN A 60 -26.11 -1.91 -24.43
CA ASN A 60 -26.05 -2.59 -23.14
C ASN A 60 -26.11 -1.52 -22.01
N PRO A 61 -27.30 -1.02 -21.68
CA PRO A 61 -27.44 -0.02 -20.63
C PRO A 61 -27.02 -0.59 -19.27
N VAL A 62 -26.44 0.25 -18.42
CA VAL A 62 -26.01 -0.08 -17.06
C VAL A 62 -26.54 0.96 -16.09
N ASP A 63 -26.76 0.58 -14.83
CA ASP A 63 -27.28 1.47 -13.80
C ASP A 63 -26.19 2.34 -13.16
N ILE A 64 -24.92 1.89 -13.21
CA ILE A 64 -23.80 2.57 -12.58
C ILE A 64 -22.49 2.29 -13.30
N ILE A 65 -21.56 3.24 -13.24
CA ILE A 65 -20.19 3.09 -13.70
C ILE A 65 -19.29 3.07 -12.45
N VAL A 66 -18.32 2.16 -12.40
CA VAL A 66 -17.24 2.16 -11.41
C VAL A 66 -15.91 2.26 -12.17
N SER A 67 -15.06 3.20 -11.78
CA SER A 67 -13.69 3.28 -12.29
C SER A 67 -12.70 3.17 -11.15
N SER A 68 -11.67 2.35 -11.32
CA SER A 68 -10.61 2.19 -10.33
C SER A 68 -9.28 2.71 -10.87
N GLY A 69 -8.53 3.44 -10.07
CA GLY A 69 -7.24 4.01 -10.40
C GLY A 69 -6.21 3.85 -9.27
N PRO A 70 -4.90 3.81 -9.61
CA PRO A 70 -4.28 4.13 -10.90
C PRO A 70 -4.46 3.04 -11.99
N PRO A 71 -4.40 3.37 -13.29
CA PRO A 71 -4.10 4.69 -13.85
C PRO A 71 -5.30 5.66 -13.76
N HIS A 72 -5.05 6.91 -13.40
CA HIS A 72 -6.12 7.91 -13.20
C HIS A 72 -6.84 8.33 -14.49
N SER A 73 -6.27 8.03 -15.66
CA SER A 73 -6.97 8.14 -16.95
C SER A 73 -8.27 7.33 -16.99
N MET A 74 -8.41 6.26 -16.19
CA MET A 74 -9.66 5.49 -16.06
C MET A 74 -10.81 6.34 -15.51
N HIS A 75 -10.51 7.22 -14.53
CA HIS A 75 -11.50 8.16 -13.99
C HIS A 75 -11.96 9.17 -15.03
N LEU A 76 -11.05 9.63 -15.93
CA LEU A 76 -11.42 10.55 -17.01
C LEU A 76 -12.30 9.89 -18.06
N ILE A 77 -12.14 8.59 -18.31
CA ILE A 77 -13.04 7.82 -19.17
C ILE A 77 -14.43 7.77 -18.55
N ALA A 78 -14.52 7.36 -17.28
CA ALA A 78 -15.78 7.23 -16.56
C ALA A 78 -16.51 8.57 -16.43
N MET A 79 -15.80 9.66 -16.12
CA MET A 79 -16.35 11.01 -16.05
C MET A 79 -17.01 11.44 -17.39
N GLN A 80 -16.35 11.18 -18.53
CA GLN A 80 -16.92 11.52 -19.82
C GLN A 80 -18.15 10.66 -20.16
N LEU A 81 -18.15 9.38 -19.81
CA LEU A 81 -19.31 8.50 -19.99
C LEU A 81 -20.48 8.89 -19.10
N LYS A 82 -20.21 9.20 -17.83
CA LYS A 82 -21.21 9.76 -16.91
C LYS A 82 -21.89 10.99 -17.51
N ASN A 83 -21.10 11.97 -17.97
CA ASN A 83 -21.63 13.22 -18.52
C ASN A 83 -22.43 13.00 -19.80
N LYS A 84 -22.03 12.03 -20.63
CA LYS A 84 -22.67 11.75 -21.90
C LYS A 84 -24.00 10.99 -21.78
N PHE A 85 -24.07 10.04 -20.82
CA PHE A 85 -25.21 9.13 -20.67
C PHE A 85 -26.02 9.39 -19.41
N ASN A 86 -25.59 10.36 -18.58
CA ASN A 86 -26.19 10.64 -17.28
C ASN A 86 -26.27 9.39 -16.37
N ILE A 87 -25.23 8.54 -16.41
CA ILE A 87 -25.13 7.34 -15.57
C ILE A 87 -24.37 7.70 -14.29
N PRO A 88 -24.85 7.32 -13.08
CA PRO A 88 -24.11 7.53 -11.85
C PRO A 88 -22.72 6.89 -11.89
N TRP A 89 -21.76 7.49 -11.19
CA TRP A 89 -20.38 7.06 -11.26
C TRP A 89 -19.71 7.07 -9.88
N ILE A 90 -19.01 5.97 -9.57
CA ILE A 90 -18.13 5.84 -8.40
C ILE A 90 -16.68 5.89 -8.89
N ALA A 91 -15.88 6.78 -8.28
CA ALA A 91 -14.43 6.84 -8.48
C ALA A 91 -13.73 6.13 -7.32
N ASP A 92 -13.08 5.00 -7.60
CA ASP A 92 -12.35 4.18 -6.64
C ASP A 92 -10.84 4.45 -6.73
N PHE A 93 -10.29 5.12 -5.71
CA PHE A 93 -8.88 5.46 -5.62
C PHE A 93 -8.15 4.44 -4.74
N ARG A 94 -7.33 3.60 -5.38
CA ARG A 94 -6.45 2.65 -4.68
C ARG A 94 -5.13 3.29 -4.24
N ASP A 95 -4.72 4.39 -4.87
CA ASP A 95 -3.61 5.25 -4.48
C ASP A 95 -4.01 6.72 -4.65
N PRO A 96 -3.42 7.66 -3.89
CA PRO A 96 -3.66 9.09 -4.09
C PRO A 96 -3.11 9.53 -5.46
N TRP A 97 -3.68 10.59 -6.04
CA TRP A 97 -3.21 11.10 -7.33
C TRP A 97 -2.06 12.10 -7.17
N THR A 98 -2.33 13.25 -6.57
CA THR A 98 -1.30 14.30 -6.43
C THR A 98 -0.53 14.23 -5.12
N ASN A 99 -0.99 13.44 -4.14
CA ASN A 99 -0.31 13.21 -2.87
C ASN A 99 0.39 11.84 -2.80
N ILE A 100 0.69 11.20 -3.95
CA ILE A 100 1.44 9.96 -3.98
C ILE A 100 2.91 10.20 -3.60
N ASP A 101 3.54 9.24 -2.93
CA ASP A 101 4.88 9.36 -2.34
C ASP A 101 5.98 9.82 -3.33
N PHE A 102 5.91 9.37 -4.58
CA PHE A 102 6.87 9.74 -5.64
C PHE A 102 6.44 10.94 -6.51
N TYR A 103 5.38 11.68 -6.13
CA TYR A 103 4.87 12.78 -6.96
C TYR A 103 5.92 13.87 -7.22
N GLN A 104 6.73 14.18 -6.21
CA GLN A 104 7.81 15.18 -6.33
C GLN A 104 8.93 14.71 -7.26
N ASP A 105 9.16 13.39 -7.37
CA ASP A 105 10.19 12.81 -8.23
C ASP A 105 9.83 12.92 -9.73
N LEU A 106 8.58 13.26 -10.05
CA LEU A 106 8.13 13.46 -11.44
C LEU A 106 8.67 14.74 -12.06
N MET A 107 9.32 15.63 -11.28
CA MET A 107 9.90 16.89 -11.73
C MET A 107 8.93 17.74 -12.57
N LEU A 108 7.72 17.93 -12.07
CA LEU A 108 6.64 18.59 -12.79
C LEU A 108 6.91 20.09 -12.95
N SER A 109 6.61 20.63 -14.13
CA SER A 109 6.48 22.07 -14.32
C SER A 109 5.22 22.58 -13.59
N SER A 110 5.20 23.88 -13.25
CA SER A 110 4.01 24.51 -12.64
C SER A 110 2.73 24.32 -13.46
N PHE A 111 2.84 24.25 -14.78
CA PHE A 111 1.71 23.99 -15.66
C PHE A 111 1.21 22.55 -15.52
N ALA A 112 2.12 21.56 -15.50
CA ALA A 112 1.79 20.15 -15.35
C ALA A 112 1.17 19.88 -13.98
N ASP A 113 1.76 20.40 -12.90
CA ASP A 113 1.25 20.29 -11.53
C ASP A 113 -0.17 20.88 -11.42
N LYS A 114 -0.39 22.10 -11.88
CA LYS A 114 -1.72 22.72 -11.91
C LYS A 114 -2.73 21.88 -12.71
N LYS A 115 -2.29 21.26 -13.80
CA LYS A 115 -3.16 20.40 -14.62
C LYS A 115 -3.54 19.11 -13.91
N HIS A 116 -2.58 18.46 -13.22
CA HIS A 116 -2.88 17.27 -12.39
C HIS A 116 -3.89 17.61 -11.30
N LYS A 117 -3.62 18.65 -10.49
CA LYS A 117 -4.52 19.11 -9.42
C LYS A 117 -5.92 19.45 -9.91
N ARG A 118 -6.00 20.13 -11.06
CA ARG A 118 -7.30 20.44 -11.68
C ARG A 118 -8.06 19.17 -12.09
N LEU A 119 -7.39 18.20 -12.70
CA LEU A 119 -8.03 16.96 -13.13
C LEU A 119 -8.49 16.12 -11.93
N GLU A 120 -7.68 16.04 -10.89
CA GLU A 120 -8.07 15.39 -9.63
C GLU A 120 -9.31 16.06 -9.03
N LEU A 121 -9.30 17.39 -8.90
CA LEU A 121 -10.46 18.15 -8.42
C LEU A 121 -11.72 17.91 -9.25
N GLU A 122 -11.62 17.90 -10.60
CA GLU A 122 -12.75 17.61 -11.48
C GLU A 122 -13.29 16.19 -11.28
N VAL A 123 -12.42 15.20 -11.07
CA VAL A 123 -12.84 13.83 -10.75
C VAL A 123 -13.56 13.79 -9.41
N LEU A 124 -12.97 14.35 -8.36
CA LEU A 124 -13.56 14.40 -7.02
C LEU A 124 -14.90 15.15 -6.99
N LYS A 125 -15.00 16.25 -7.75
CA LYS A 125 -16.24 17.04 -7.87
C LYS A 125 -17.34 16.26 -8.58
N ASN A 126 -17.02 15.64 -9.71
CA ASN A 126 -18.03 15.06 -10.60
C ASN A 126 -18.46 13.63 -10.23
N ALA A 127 -17.66 12.86 -9.48
CA ALA A 127 -18.07 11.54 -9.02
C ALA A 127 -19.29 11.64 -8.08
N ASN A 128 -20.23 10.68 -8.18
CA ASN A 128 -21.37 10.58 -7.24
C ASN A 128 -20.91 10.07 -5.89
N SER A 129 -19.95 9.14 -5.87
CA SER A 129 -19.23 8.71 -4.68
C SER A 129 -17.76 8.52 -5.01
N VAL A 130 -16.90 8.77 -4.03
CA VAL A 130 -15.45 8.60 -4.09
C VAL A 130 -15.07 7.58 -3.03
N ILE A 131 -14.38 6.50 -3.44
CA ILE A 131 -13.86 5.48 -2.55
C ILE A 131 -12.36 5.70 -2.40
N SER A 132 -11.86 5.63 -1.19
CA SER A 132 -10.43 5.63 -0.84
C SER A 132 -10.06 4.39 -0.04
N VAL A 133 -8.78 4.02 -0.03
CA VAL A 133 -8.31 2.84 0.72
C VAL A 133 -8.10 3.10 2.20
N GLY A 134 -8.04 4.36 2.64
CA GLY A 134 -7.81 4.74 4.03
C GLY A 134 -8.52 6.04 4.41
N LYS A 135 -8.66 6.22 5.71
CA LYS A 135 -9.33 7.39 6.29
C LYS A 135 -8.57 8.68 5.98
N THR A 136 -7.26 8.68 6.16
CA THR A 136 -6.41 9.85 5.90
C THR A 136 -6.56 10.33 4.46
N MET A 137 -6.56 9.42 3.48
CA MET A 137 -6.76 9.77 2.06
C MET A 137 -8.18 10.32 1.81
N SER A 138 -9.21 9.79 2.49
CA SER A 138 -10.57 10.32 2.41
C SER A 138 -10.64 11.76 2.90
N GLU A 139 -10.04 12.05 4.05
CA GLU A 139 -9.97 13.38 4.65
C GLU A 139 -9.20 14.38 3.76
N GLU A 140 -8.12 13.92 3.12
CA GLU A 140 -7.38 14.73 2.13
C GLU A 140 -8.25 15.10 0.92
N PHE A 141 -9.05 14.17 0.40
CA PHE A 141 -9.99 14.46 -0.70
C PHE A 141 -11.11 15.40 -0.29
N GLU A 142 -11.65 15.25 0.92
CA GLU A 142 -12.61 16.19 1.47
C GLU A 142 -12.03 17.59 1.59
N LYS A 143 -10.78 17.70 2.05
CA LYS A 143 -10.06 18.97 2.14
C LYS A 143 -9.87 19.62 0.76
N ILE A 144 -9.51 18.87 -0.29
CA ILE A 144 -9.38 19.40 -1.65
C ILE A 144 -10.71 20.04 -2.12
N ILE A 145 -11.85 19.41 -1.86
CA ILE A 145 -13.17 19.94 -2.21
C ILE A 145 -13.52 21.18 -1.36
N PHE A 146 -13.19 21.14 -0.07
CA PHE A 146 -13.43 22.26 0.85
C PHE A 146 -12.60 23.50 0.45
N ASP A 147 -11.32 23.33 0.20
CA ASP A 147 -10.41 24.42 -0.19
C ASP A 147 -10.80 25.03 -1.54
N ALA A 148 -11.39 24.25 -2.44
CA ALA A 148 -11.95 24.71 -3.70
C ALA A 148 -13.32 25.41 -3.54
N LYS A 149 -13.85 25.55 -2.29
CA LYS A 149 -15.17 26.14 -1.98
C LYS A 149 -16.33 25.49 -2.74
N ILE A 150 -16.23 24.21 -3.00
CA ILE A 150 -17.29 23.44 -3.67
C ILE A 150 -18.21 22.88 -2.59
N LYS A 151 -19.50 23.25 -2.67
CA LYS A 151 -20.52 22.67 -1.80
C LYS A 151 -20.81 21.23 -2.25
N SER A 152 -20.56 20.26 -1.38
CA SER A 152 -21.02 18.90 -1.59
C SER A 152 -22.42 18.75 -1.00
N GLU A 153 -23.41 18.46 -1.83
CA GLU A 153 -24.78 18.19 -1.37
C GLU A 153 -24.88 16.81 -0.69
N ASN A 154 -24.00 15.88 -1.06
CA ASN A 154 -23.95 14.54 -0.48
C ASN A 154 -22.91 14.48 0.65
N LYS A 155 -23.37 14.43 1.90
CA LYS A 155 -22.52 14.26 3.09
C LYS A 155 -21.75 12.92 3.10
N ASN A 156 -22.27 11.93 2.40
CA ASN A 156 -21.70 10.58 2.30
C ASN A 156 -20.95 10.35 0.99
N LYS A 157 -20.44 11.40 0.35
CA LYS A 157 -19.75 11.29 -0.92
C LYS A 157 -18.44 10.50 -0.83
N PHE A 158 -17.67 10.73 0.23
CA PHE A 158 -16.39 10.09 0.46
C PHE A 158 -16.57 8.86 1.35
N ARG A 159 -16.07 7.72 0.87
CA ARG A 159 -16.22 6.41 1.53
C ARG A 159 -14.87 5.72 1.64
N VAL A 160 -14.67 5.01 2.72
CA VAL A 160 -13.45 4.21 2.92
C VAL A 160 -13.79 2.75 2.70
N ILE A 161 -13.15 2.14 1.69
CA ILE A 161 -13.15 0.71 1.46
C ILE A 161 -11.69 0.31 1.21
N THR A 162 -11.08 -0.29 2.22
CA THR A 162 -9.65 -0.61 2.22
C THR A 162 -9.28 -1.68 1.18
N ASN A 163 -8.00 -1.96 1.01
CA ASN A 163 -7.56 -3.24 0.48
C ASN A 163 -7.89 -4.34 1.51
N GLY A 164 -7.84 -5.60 1.09
CA GLY A 164 -8.18 -6.70 1.98
C GLY A 164 -7.49 -8.00 1.59
N PHE A 165 -7.66 -9.00 2.45
CA PHE A 165 -7.17 -10.35 2.23
C PHE A 165 -8.28 -11.25 1.67
N ASP A 166 -7.86 -12.36 1.05
CA ASP A 166 -8.76 -13.42 0.64
C ASP A 166 -8.81 -14.49 1.74
N SER A 167 -10.00 -14.78 2.25
CA SER A 167 -10.16 -15.80 3.30
C SER A 167 -9.81 -17.22 2.80
N ASP A 168 -9.89 -17.44 1.48
CA ASP A 168 -9.56 -18.72 0.86
C ASP A 168 -8.03 -18.95 0.75
N ASP A 169 -7.22 -17.89 0.89
CA ASP A 169 -5.75 -17.99 0.94
C ASP A 169 -5.25 -18.53 2.30
N VAL A 170 -6.10 -18.59 3.33
CA VAL A 170 -5.72 -19.10 4.65
C VAL A 170 -5.65 -20.62 4.61
N SER A 171 -4.45 -21.18 4.77
CA SER A 171 -4.28 -22.64 4.83
C SER A 171 -5.04 -23.23 6.03
N SER A 172 -5.83 -24.27 5.77
CA SER A 172 -6.47 -25.09 6.81
C SER A 172 -5.53 -26.14 7.45
N GLU A 173 -4.28 -26.24 6.97
CA GLU A 173 -3.28 -27.15 7.49
C GLU A 173 -2.80 -26.71 8.88
N LYS A 174 -2.46 -27.67 9.74
CA LYS A 174 -1.85 -27.37 11.04
C LYS A 174 -0.50 -26.66 10.84
N ILE A 175 -0.43 -25.42 11.24
CA ILE A 175 0.78 -24.61 11.10
C ILE A 175 1.76 -24.96 12.20
N ILE A 176 2.99 -25.29 11.83
CA ILE A 176 4.10 -25.48 12.74
C ILE A 176 4.92 -24.19 12.74
N LEU A 177 4.96 -23.50 13.87
CA LEU A 177 5.72 -22.28 14.01
C LEU A 177 7.24 -22.53 13.93
N ASP A 178 7.96 -21.50 13.50
CA ASP A 178 9.42 -21.53 13.52
C ASP A 178 9.95 -21.81 14.92
N LYS A 179 10.95 -22.67 15.00
CA LYS A 179 11.61 -23.00 16.29
C LYS A 179 12.42 -21.83 16.82
N LYS A 180 12.96 -20.97 15.93
CA LYS A 180 13.69 -19.75 16.29
C LYS A 180 12.73 -18.58 16.45
N PHE A 181 13.15 -17.56 17.16
CA PHE A 181 12.47 -16.27 17.23
C PHE A 181 12.61 -15.56 15.89
N SER A 182 11.75 -15.93 14.95
CA SER A 182 11.81 -15.43 13.58
C SER A 182 11.06 -14.10 13.43
N ILE A 183 11.73 -13.12 12.84
CA ILE A 183 11.12 -11.85 12.41
C ILE A 183 11.19 -11.81 10.88
N ALA A 184 10.04 -11.87 10.21
CA ALA A 184 9.97 -12.04 8.77
C ALA A 184 9.44 -10.80 8.06
N HIS A 185 10.15 -10.31 7.05
CA HIS A 185 9.64 -9.37 6.06
C HIS A 185 9.50 -10.08 4.71
N ILE A 186 8.31 -10.04 4.14
CA ILE A 186 7.99 -10.73 2.88
C ILE A 186 7.68 -9.69 1.80
N GLY A 187 8.35 -9.81 0.67
CA GLY A 187 8.22 -8.97 -0.51
C GLY A 187 9.40 -8.01 -0.70
N THR A 188 9.26 -7.07 -1.63
CA THR A 188 10.30 -6.09 -1.93
C THR A 188 10.56 -5.16 -0.74
N MET A 189 11.81 -5.04 -0.33
CA MET A 189 12.29 -4.10 0.66
C MET A 189 13.23 -3.10 -0.01
N ALA A 190 12.68 -1.96 -0.38
CA ALA A 190 13.38 -0.89 -1.07
C ALA A 190 14.18 0.00 -0.09
N LYS A 191 15.08 0.84 -0.60
CA LYS A 191 15.88 1.78 0.19
C LYS A 191 15.01 2.69 1.08
N SER A 192 13.86 3.15 0.57
CA SER A 192 12.87 3.95 1.30
C SER A 192 12.20 3.20 2.48
N ARG A 193 12.34 1.87 2.52
CA ARG A 193 11.84 0.98 3.58
C ARG A 193 12.97 0.37 4.39
N ASN A 194 14.10 1.06 4.54
CA ASN A 194 15.23 0.59 5.33
C ASN A 194 15.11 1.08 6.79
N PRO A 195 14.66 0.23 7.73
CA PRO A 195 14.44 0.64 9.13
C PRO A 195 15.76 0.59 9.91
N LYS A 196 16.59 1.62 9.78
CA LYS A 196 17.93 1.65 10.40
C LYS A 196 17.89 1.48 11.91
N ALA A 197 16.96 2.15 12.59
CA ALA A 197 16.77 2.03 14.04
C ALA A 197 16.49 0.57 14.46
N PHE A 198 15.70 -0.16 13.67
CA PHE A 198 15.40 -1.57 13.94
C PHE A 198 16.66 -2.45 13.83
N TRP A 199 17.49 -2.26 12.80
CA TRP A 199 18.75 -3.02 12.65
C TRP A 199 19.71 -2.72 13.80
N LYS A 200 19.81 -1.45 14.20
CA LYS A 200 20.63 -1.02 15.34
C LYS A 200 20.17 -1.71 16.63
N VAL A 201 18.88 -1.65 16.94
CA VAL A 201 18.32 -2.28 18.14
C VAL A 201 18.56 -3.79 18.17
N LEU A 202 18.38 -4.49 17.04
CA LEU A 202 18.70 -5.92 16.97
C LEU A 202 20.18 -6.18 17.19
N GLY A 203 21.07 -5.35 16.61
CA GLY A 203 22.53 -5.44 16.82
C GLY A 203 22.95 -5.23 18.28
N GLU A 204 22.30 -4.32 19.02
CA GLU A 204 22.51 -4.15 20.45
C GLU A 204 22.01 -5.37 21.23
N LEU A 205 20.82 -5.86 20.97
CA LEU A 205 20.21 -6.98 21.67
C LEU A 205 21.01 -8.28 21.53
N ILE A 206 21.60 -8.58 20.39
CA ILE A 206 22.45 -9.77 20.22
C ILE A 206 23.78 -9.66 21.01
N GLN A 207 24.27 -8.43 21.22
CA GLN A 207 25.46 -8.20 22.04
C GLN A 207 25.16 -8.29 23.54
N GLU A 208 24.00 -7.81 23.97
CA GLU A 208 23.59 -7.78 25.38
C GLU A 208 23.07 -9.14 25.87
N ASN A 209 22.50 -9.98 25.00
CA ASN A 209 21.83 -11.22 25.40
C ASN A 209 22.21 -12.39 24.48
N LYS A 210 23.04 -13.31 24.99
CA LYS A 210 23.47 -14.48 24.21
C LYS A 210 22.35 -15.43 23.82
N ASN A 211 21.31 -15.57 24.65
CA ASN A 211 20.14 -16.38 24.30
C ASN A 211 19.37 -15.75 23.16
N PHE A 212 19.17 -14.42 23.15
CA PHE A 212 18.57 -13.70 22.09
C PHE A 212 19.36 -13.84 20.77
N GLU A 213 20.69 -13.72 20.83
CA GLU A 213 21.57 -13.94 19.67
C GLU A 213 21.38 -15.33 19.05
N ASN A 214 21.29 -16.36 19.89
CA ASN A 214 21.14 -17.74 19.43
C ASN A 214 19.74 -18.02 18.87
N ASP A 215 18.71 -17.42 19.44
CA ASP A 215 17.32 -17.66 19.08
C ASP A 215 16.85 -16.83 17.88
N LEU A 216 17.42 -15.64 17.65
CA LEU A 216 17.00 -14.72 16.60
C LEU A 216 17.21 -15.30 15.18
N GLU A 217 16.17 -15.21 14.33
CA GLU A 217 16.26 -15.42 12.88
C GLU A 217 15.57 -14.26 12.15
N ILE A 218 16.29 -13.55 11.29
CA ILE A 218 15.76 -12.48 10.44
C ILE A 218 15.48 -13.06 9.07
N LYS A 219 14.21 -13.18 8.68
CA LYS A 219 13.82 -13.70 7.36
C LYS A 219 13.49 -12.53 6.42
N LEU A 220 14.27 -12.40 5.36
CA LEU A 220 14.00 -11.43 4.30
C LEU A 220 13.66 -12.19 3.02
N VAL A 221 12.38 -12.16 2.62
CA VAL A 221 11.88 -12.88 1.45
C VAL A 221 11.62 -11.92 0.31
N GLY A 222 12.26 -12.13 -0.83
CA GLY A 222 12.12 -11.35 -2.05
C GLY A 222 13.28 -10.42 -2.33
N LYS A 223 13.04 -9.38 -3.13
CA LYS A 223 14.10 -8.45 -3.55
C LYS A 223 14.43 -7.45 -2.45
N ILE A 224 15.68 -7.44 -2.02
CA ILE A 224 16.18 -6.58 -0.93
C ILE A 224 17.21 -5.60 -1.50
N ASP A 225 17.06 -4.33 -1.17
CA ASP A 225 18.01 -3.29 -1.56
C ASP A 225 19.37 -3.48 -0.86
N ILE A 226 20.45 -3.15 -1.57
CA ILE A 226 21.81 -3.31 -1.07
C ILE A 226 22.09 -2.49 0.21
N SER A 227 21.41 -1.35 0.39
CA SER A 227 21.58 -0.52 1.59
C SER A 227 21.11 -1.20 2.87
N ILE A 228 20.13 -2.11 2.75
CA ILE A 228 19.63 -2.91 3.87
C ILE A 228 20.65 -3.97 4.25
N LEU A 229 21.21 -4.66 3.25
CA LEU A 229 22.26 -5.66 3.49
C LEU A 229 23.50 -5.05 4.12
N LYS A 230 23.90 -3.84 3.68
CA LYS A 230 24.99 -3.08 4.32
C LYS A 230 24.70 -2.71 5.79
N ASN A 231 23.45 -2.39 6.15
CA ASN A 231 23.11 -2.13 7.54
C ASN A 231 23.12 -3.41 8.38
N ILE A 232 22.64 -4.53 7.84
CA ILE A 232 22.70 -5.83 8.50
C ILE A 232 24.17 -6.21 8.80
N GLU A 233 25.08 -6.01 7.85
CA GLU A 233 26.52 -6.20 8.02
C GLU A 233 27.10 -5.24 9.06
N TYR A 234 26.78 -3.95 8.96
CA TYR A 234 27.26 -2.92 9.89
C TYR A 234 26.89 -3.22 11.35
N PHE A 235 25.67 -3.73 11.60
CA PHE A 235 25.20 -4.10 12.93
C PHE A 235 25.48 -5.57 13.29
N LYS A 236 26.29 -6.30 12.50
CA LYS A 236 26.77 -7.68 12.76
C LYS A 236 25.63 -8.71 12.89
N LEU A 237 24.61 -8.58 12.04
CA LEU A 237 23.40 -9.42 12.03
C LEU A 237 23.43 -10.52 10.96
N GLU A 238 24.57 -10.73 10.25
CA GLU A 238 24.67 -11.66 9.11
C GLU A 238 24.40 -13.11 9.54
N LYS A 239 24.82 -13.49 10.74
CA LYS A 239 24.61 -14.84 11.27
C LYS A 239 23.14 -15.16 11.55
N GLN A 240 22.33 -14.15 11.81
CA GLN A 240 20.90 -14.25 12.06
C GLN A 240 20.08 -14.10 10.77
N LEU A 241 20.70 -13.64 9.68
CA LEU A 241 20.01 -13.37 8.41
C LEU A 241 19.75 -14.65 7.63
N LYS A 242 18.50 -14.86 7.25
CA LYS A 242 18.05 -15.84 6.27
C LYS A 242 17.41 -15.12 5.10
N LYS A 243 18.19 -14.90 4.04
CA LYS A 243 17.70 -14.33 2.79
C LYS A 243 17.09 -15.43 1.93
N ILE A 244 15.86 -15.19 1.45
CA ILE A 244 15.13 -16.09 0.56
C ILE A 244 14.72 -15.26 -0.66
N ASP A 245 15.06 -15.73 -1.86
CA ASP A 245 14.78 -14.96 -3.07
C ASP A 245 13.27 -14.96 -3.40
N TYR A 246 12.84 -15.57 -4.47
CA TYR A 246 11.45 -15.61 -4.87
C TYR A 246 10.76 -16.87 -4.36
N LEU A 247 9.56 -16.71 -3.82
CA LEU A 247 8.66 -17.81 -3.44
C LEU A 247 7.35 -17.71 -4.21
N SER A 248 6.72 -18.84 -4.45
CA SER A 248 5.34 -18.91 -4.94
C SER A 248 4.36 -18.34 -3.92
N HIS A 249 3.14 -17.97 -4.34
CA HIS A 249 2.13 -17.43 -3.43
C HIS A 249 1.84 -18.36 -2.23
N ASN A 250 1.67 -19.66 -2.48
CA ASN A 250 1.38 -20.63 -1.41
C ASN A 250 2.56 -20.78 -0.41
N GLU A 251 3.80 -20.69 -0.89
CA GLU A 251 4.97 -20.70 -0.02
C GLU A 251 5.08 -19.40 0.80
N ILE A 252 4.70 -18.26 0.22
CA ILE A 252 4.63 -16.98 0.92
C ILE A 252 3.63 -17.07 2.09
N VAL A 253 2.43 -17.58 1.85
CA VAL A 253 1.40 -17.76 2.90
C VAL A 253 1.94 -18.66 4.03
N LYS A 254 2.60 -19.78 3.69
CA LYS A 254 3.23 -20.65 4.69
C LYS A 254 4.30 -19.93 5.51
N VAL A 255 5.19 -19.18 4.88
CA VAL A 255 6.22 -18.40 5.59
C VAL A 255 5.61 -17.36 6.51
N GLN A 256 4.55 -16.66 6.06
CA GLN A 256 3.83 -15.70 6.89
C GLN A 256 3.25 -16.36 8.15
N GLN A 257 2.55 -17.47 7.98
CA GLN A 257 1.90 -18.18 9.08
C GLN A 257 2.89 -18.87 10.05
N GLN A 258 4.03 -19.34 9.56
CA GLN A 258 5.05 -20.01 10.37
C GLN A 258 5.93 -19.06 11.17
N SER A 259 6.05 -17.79 10.74
CA SER A 259 6.91 -16.82 11.37
C SER A 259 6.42 -16.40 12.76
N GLN A 260 7.33 -16.15 13.69
CA GLN A 260 6.97 -15.69 15.02
C GLN A 260 6.43 -14.26 15.01
N ILE A 261 7.04 -13.39 14.19
CA ILE A 261 6.65 -11.99 14.01
C ILE A 261 6.71 -11.63 12.52
N LEU A 262 5.77 -10.81 12.08
CA LEU A 262 5.75 -10.24 10.73
C LEU A 262 6.16 -8.77 10.79
N LEU A 263 7.26 -8.43 10.12
CA LEU A 263 7.80 -7.07 10.05
C LEU A 263 7.17 -6.30 8.89
N LEU A 264 6.37 -5.31 9.21
CA LEU A 264 5.80 -4.37 8.26
C LEU A 264 6.54 -3.04 8.33
N VAL A 265 7.21 -2.64 7.25
CA VAL A 265 7.90 -1.34 7.17
C VAL A 265 7.20 -0.47 6.14
N LEU A 266 6.72 0.70 6.56
CA LEU A 266 6.12 1.71 5.69
C LEU A 266 7.22 2.60 5.08
N ASN A 267 6.90 3.28 3.95
CA ASN A 267 7.79 4.30 3.42
C ASN A 267 7.83 5.50 4.36
N ASN A 268 9.03 5.99 4.68
CA ASN A 268 9.19 7.23 5.44
C ASN A 268 9.09 8.42 4.49
N THR A 269 7.88 8.78 4.11
CA THR A 269 7.54 9.83 3.14
C THR A 269 6.48 10.77 3.73
N HIS A 270 6.26 11.92 3.06
CA HIS A 270 5.32 12.95 3.53
C HIS A 270 3.89 12.41 3.74
N ASN A 271 3.47 11.40 2.97
CA ASN A 271 2.16 10.76 3.04
C ASN A 271 2.16 9.44 3.83
N ALA A 272 3.18 9.18 4.64
CA ALA A 272 3.34 7.91 5.38
C ALA A 272 2.09 7.52 6.20
N LYS A 273 1.33 8.52 6.71
CA LYS A 273 0.11 8.29 7.49
C LYS A 273 -1.02 7.63 6.69
N SER A 274 -1.10 7.90 5.39
CA SER A 274 -2.14 7.35 4.51
C SER A 274 -1.74 6.03 3.84
N ILE A 275 -0.52 5.53 4.07
CA ILE A 275 -0.02 4.32 3.40
C ILE A 275 -0.64 3.05 3.99
N LEU A 276 -1.48 2.40 3.20
CA LEU A 276 -2.03 1.07 3.47
C LEU A 276 -1.59 0.09 2.37
N THR A 277 -0.60 -0.74 2.68
CA THR A 277 -0.08 -1.72 1.72
C THR A 277 -0.93 -2.99 1.68
N GLY A 278 -1.04 -3.65 0.53
CA GLY A 278 -1.70 -4.96 0.42
C GLY A 278 -1.10 -6.00 1.37
N LYS A 279 0.22 -5.95 1.58
CA LYS A 279 0.99 -6.81 2.50
C LYS A 279 0.45 -6.78 3.94
N MET A 280 -0.02 -5.62 4.41
CA MET A 280 -0.61 -5.50 5.73
C MET A 280 -1.81 -6.43 5.91
N PHE A 281 -2.68 -6.50 4.91
CA PHE A 281 -3.88 -7.35 4.97
C PHE A 281 -3.53 -8.84 4.85
N GLU A 282 -2.50 -9.19 4.07
CA GLU A 282 -1.94 -10.54 4.07
C GLU A 282 -1.39 -10.93 5.46
N TYR A 283 -0.75 -9.98 6.16
CA TYR A 283 -0.24 -10.21 7.52
C TYR A 283 -1.37 -10.37 8.54
N LEU A 284 -2.47 -9.61 8.39
CA LEU A 284 -3.67 -9.82 9.20
C LEU A 284 -4.23 -11.24 9.02
N SER A 285 -4.31 -11.73 7.77
CA SER A 285 -4.80 -13.08 7.49
C SER A 285 -3.90 -14.19 8.03
N ALA A 286 -2.60 -13.94 8.12
CA ALA A 286 -1.64 -14.87 8.71
C ALA A 286 -1.77 -15.02 10.24
N GLN A 287 -2.46 -14.10 10.91
CA GLN A 287 -2.75 -14.10 12.34
C GLN A 287 -1.50 -14.22 13.23
N ARG A 288 -0.39 -13.66 12.76
CA ARG A 288 0.85 -13.56 13.53
C ARG A 288 1.08 -12.12 14.00
N PRO A 289 1.80 -11.91 15.14
CA PRO A 289 2.10 -10.58 15.62
C PRO A 289 2.76 -9.71 14.55
N ILE A 290 2.18 -8.54 14.29
CA ILE A 290 2.72 -7.55 13.35
C ILE A 290 3.54 -6.53 14.13
N LEU A 291 4.83 -6.42 13.79
CA LEU A 291 5.68 -5.29 14.20
C LEU A 291 5.71 -4.30 13.03
N CYS A 292 4.93 -3.25 13.13
CA CYS A 292 4.88 -2.19 12.14
C CYS A 292 5.84 -1.05 12.48
N ILE A 293 6.67 -0.65 11.52
CA ILE A 293 7.52 0.54 11.63
C ILE A 293 6.91 1.61 10.71
N GLY A 294 6.37 2.66 11.33
CA GLY A 294 5.63 3.72 10.66
C GLY A 294 4.95 4.68 11.63
N PRO A 295 4.19 5.67 11.15
CA PRO A 295 3.52 6.65 12.01
C PRO A 295 2.50 5.99 12.94
N LYS A 296 2.60 6.29 14.25
CA LYS A 296 1.65 5.79 15.28
C LYS A 296 0.22 6.32 15.11
N ASP A 297 0.07 7.44 14.43
CA ASP A 297 -1.21 8.10 14.14
C ASP A 297 -1.66 7.92 12.68
N GLY A 298 -1.07 6.95 11.96
CA GLY A 298 -1.44 6.63 10.59
C GLY A 298 -2.54 5.56 10.48
N ASP A 299 -3.11 5.44 9.29
CA ASP A 299 -4.19 4.47 9.00
C ASP A 299 -3.77 3.02 9.31
N ALA A 300 -2.51 2.65 9.03
CA ALA A 300 -2.00 1.32 9.34
C ALA A 300 -1.96 1.05 10.85
N ALA A 301 -1.54 2.04 11.65
CA ALA A 301 -1.51 1.93 13.11
C ALA A 301 -2.92 1.74 13.68
N GLN A 302 -3.90 2.50 13.19
CA GLN A 302 -5.30 2.39 13.61
C GLN A 302 -5.86 0.97 13.34
N ILE A 303 -5.58 0.41 12.18
CA ILE A 303 -6.04 -0.95 11.84
C ILE A 303 -5.36 -2.00 12.74
N ILE A 304 -4.04 -1.90 12.96
CA ILE A 304 -3.29 -2.84 13.81
C ILE A 304 -3.82 -2.78 15.25
N GLU A 305 -4.11 -1.59 15.77
CA GLU A 305 -4.69 -1.39 17.10
C GLU A 305 -6.12 -1.93 17.18
N GLU A 306 -7.00 -1.57 16.24
CA GLU A 306 -8.39 -2.04 16.18
C GLU A 306 -8.46 -3.57 16.13
N THR A 307 -7.58 -4.19 15.37
CA THR A 307 -7.54 -5.65 15.21
C THR A 307 -6.75 -6.38 16.28
N GLN A 308 -6.08 -5.64 17.17
CA GLN A 308 -5.16 -6.21 18.18
C GLN A 308 -4.17 -7.20 17.57
N SER A 309 -3.71 -6.91 16.34
CA SER A 309 -2.84 -7.79 15.58
C SER A 309 -1.35 -7.53 15.80
N GLY A 310 -0.99 -6.49 16.57
CA GLY A 310 0.41 -6.16 16.81
C GLY A 310 0.63 -4.77 17.38
N VAL A 311 1.78 -4.18 17.06
CA VAL A 311 2.15 -2.84 17.50
C VAL A 311 2.73 -2.03 16.36
N THR A 312 2.53 -0.71 16.42
CA THR A 312 3.17 0.26 15.50
C THR A 312 4.14 1.12 16.27
N ILE A 313 5.35 1.26 15.75
CA ILE A 313 6.46 2.01 16.34
C ILE A 313 6.95 3.04 15.31
N ASP A 314 7.18 4.28 15.73
CA ASP A 314 7.70 5.31 14.84
C ASP A 314 9.11 4.96 14.32
N PHE A 315 9.46 5.49 13.15
CA PHE A 315 10.66 5.13 12.40
C PHE A 315 11.97 5.19 13.18
N GLU A 316 12.11 6.14 14.09
CA GLU A 316 13.34 6.39 14.84
C GLU A 316 13.19 6.12 16.35
N ASP A 317 12.09 5.54 16.82
CA ASP A 317 11.85 5.27 18.26
C ASP A 317 12.53 3.97 18.69
N GLU A 318 13.87 4.03 18.85
CA GLU A 318 14.70 2.89 19.26
C GLU A 318 14.28 2.32 20.60
N ALA A 319 13.87 3.18 21.56
CA ALA A 319 13.48 2.75 22.90
C ALA A 319 12.19 1.90 22.85
N ALA A 320 11.19 2.35 22.11
CA ALA A 320 9.97 1.57 21.93
C ALA A 320 10.22 0.29 21.11
N LEU A 321 11.09 0.32 20.09
CA LEU A 321 11.50 -0.88 19.35
C LEU A 321 12.11 -1.91 20.28
N LYS A 322 13.13 -1.52 21.07
CA LYS A 322 13.81 -2.41 22.02
C LYS A 322 12.85 -3.02 23.04
N LYS A 323 12.00 -2.17 23.64
CA LYS A 323 10.98 -2.60 24.60
C LYS A 323 10.03 -3.65 24.01
N ASN A 324 9.46 -3.38 22.83
CA ASN A 324 8.46 -4.29 22.24
C ASN A 324 9.08 -5.58 21.72
N ILE A 325 10.29 -5.53 21.16
CA ILE A 325 11.03 -6.74 20.74
C ILE A 325 11.30 -7.64 21.96
N LEU A 326 11.72 -7.07 23.11
CA LEU A 326 11.94 -7.84 24.32
C LEU A 326 10.66 -8.43 24.91
N ILE A 327 9.52 -7.70 24.86
CA ILE A 327 8.21 -8.24 25.24
C ILE A 327 7.86 -9.44 24.37
N TYR A 328 8.00 -9.32 23.05
CA TYR A 328 7.72 -10.41 22.13
C TYR A 328 8.66 -11.60 22.33
N TYR A 329 9.93 -11.34 22.60
CA TYR A 329 10.91 -12.40 22.90
C TYR A 329 10.58 -13.14 24.20
N ASP A 330 10.17 -12.45 25.26
CA ASP A 330 9.75 -13.08 26.53
C ASP A 330 8.49 -13.95 26.32
N LEU A 331 7.51 -13.46 25.56
CA LEU A 331 6.32 -14.24 25.19
C LEU A 331 6.68 -15.49 24.34
N TYR A 332 7.62 -15.34 23.39
CA TYR A 332 8.14 -16.46 22.61
C TYR A 332 8.79 -17.52 23.51
N LYS A 333 9.63 -17.12 24.46
CA LYS A 333 10.29 -18.05 25.41
C LYS A 333 9.27 -18.81 26.27
N LYS A 334 8.11 -18.21 26.54
CA LYS A 334 6.98 -18.82 27.28
C LYS A 334 6.02 -19.60 26.37
N ASN A 335 6.24 -19.68 25.07
CA ASN A 335 5.30 -20.22 24.08
C ASN A 335 3.92 -19.53 24.13
N GLN A 336 3.89 -18.24 24.43
CA GLN A 336 2.67 -17.42 24.55
C GLN A 336 2.59 -16.29 23.51
N LEU A 337 3.51 -16.28 22.52
CA LEU A 337 3.54 -15.24 21.49
C LEU A 337 2.40 -15.46 20.47
N GLN A 338 1.29 -14.80 20.70
CA GLN A 338 0.10 -14.79 19.84
C GLN A 338 -0.61 -13.46 19.94
N THR A 339 -1.55 -13.21 19.05
CA THR A 339 -2.37 -11.99 18.99
C THR A 339 -3.86 -12.35 19.09
N ALA A 340 -4.66 -11.39 19.54
CA ALA A 340 -6.11 -11.60 19.66
C ALA A 340 -6.80 -11.65 18.30
N ASN A 341 -6.27 -10.93 17.31
CA ASN A 341 -6.78 -10.84 15.93
C ASN A 341 -8.30 -10.60 15.87
N THR A 342 -8.78 -9.64 16.66
CA THR A 342 -10.20 -9.29 16.72
C THR A 342 -10.62 -8.54 15.46
N HIS A 343 -11.85 -8.77 15.00
CA HIS A 343 -12.47 -8.03 13.90
C HIS A 343 -11.72 -8.05 12.55
N ILE A 344 -10.76 -8.96 12.34
CA ILE A 344 -10.00 -9.04 11.07
C ILE A 344 -10.91 -9.32 9.88
N GLU A 345 -12.02 -10.06 10.06
CA GLU A 345 -13.00 -10.37 9.01
C GLU A 345 -13.59 -9.14 8.33
N LYS A 346 -13.60 -7.99 8.99
CA LYS A 346 -13.97 -6.70 8.42
C LYS A 346 -13.14 -6.37 7.17
N TYR A 347 -11.91 -6.85 7.13
CA TYR A 347 -10.94 -6.64 6.04
C TYR A 347 -10.88 -7.79 5.04
N SER A 348 -11.78 -8.79 5.14
CA SER A 348 -11.89 -9.82 4.10
C SER A 348 -12.46 -9.22 2.81
N ARG A 349 -11.95 -9.64 1.65
CA ARG A 349 -12.47 -9.19 0.34
C ARG A 349 -13.97 -9.39 0.21
N LYS A 350 -14.50 -10.47 0.80
CA LYS A 350 -15.94 -10.75 0.82
C LYS A 350 -16.72 -9.61 1.50
N ASN A 351 -16.32 -9.21 2.70
CA ASN A 351 -17.00 -8.13 3.43
C ASN A 351 -16.79 -6.76 2.76
N LEU A 352 -15.58 -6.50 2.24
CA LEU A 352 -15.31 -5.25 1.50
C LEU A 352 -16.13 -5.17 0.20
N THR A 353 -16.35 -6.30 -0.49
CA THR A 353 -17.23 -6.35 -1.67
C THR A 353 -18.69 -6.07 -1.28
N LYS A 354 -19.15 -6.61 -0.14
CA LYS A 354 -20.49 -6.27 0.39
C LYS A 354 -20.63 -4.76 0.63
N ASN A 355 -19.66 -4.14 1.28
CA ASN A 355 -19.66 -2.69 1.49
C ASN A 355 -19.69 -1.91 0.16
N LEU A 356 -18.95 -2.37 -0.85
CA LEU A 356 -18.99 -1.77 -2.19
C LEU A 356 -20.38 -1.88 -2.81
N CYS A 357 -21.04 -3.04 -2.72
CA CYS A 357 -22.40 -3.24 -3.20
C CYS A 357 -23.41 -2.31 -2.50
N GLU A 358 -23.25 -2.09 -1.20
CA GLU A 358 -24.09 -1.14 -0.44
C GLU A 358 -23.92 0.28 -0.99
N VAL A 359 -22.69 0.75 -1.20
CA VAL A 359 -22.41 2.06 -1.81
C VAL A 359 -23.00 2.17 -3.22
N MET A 360 -22.87 1.11 -4.04
CA MET A 360 -23.44 1.10 -5.38
C MET A 360 -24.97 1.24 -5.35
N ASN A 361 -25.65 0.50 -4.47
CA ASN A 361 -27.10 0.57 -4.30
C ASN A 361 -27.56 1.95 -3.81
N GLU A 362 -26.86 2.57 -2.85
CA GLU A 362 -27.15 3.94 -2.40
C GLU A 362 -27.04 4.95 -3.55
N VAL A 363 -25.98 4.86 -4.36
CA VAL A 363 -25.73 5.77 -5.47
C VAL A 363 -26.78 5.62 -6.58
N VAL A 364 -27.21 4.40 -6.88
CA VAL A 364 -28.27 4.15 -7.86
C VAL A 364 -29.63 4.65 -7.36
N SER A 365 -29.95 4.40 -6.07
CA SER A 365 -31.23 4.81 -5.48
C SER A 365 -31.37 6.33 -5.35
N SER A 366 -30.26 7.05 -5.12
CA SER A 366 -30.27 8.52 -5.01
C SER A 366 -30.54 9.24 -6.35
N LYS A 367 -30.52 8.52 -7.48
CA LYS A 367 -30.85 9.06 -8.81
C LYS A 367 -32.36 9.01 -9.12
N LYS A 368 -33.10 8.12 -8.41
CA LYS A 368 -34.56 8.04 -8.55
C LYS A 368 -35.25 9.14 -7.76
#